data_78bdcd9cc58a46b257ebac1e01a2009f
#
_entry.id   78bdcd9cc58a46b257ebac1e01a2009f
#
_cell.length_a   1.000
_cell.length_b   1.000
_cell.length_c   1.000
_cell.angle_alpha   90.00
_cell.angle_beta   90.00
_cell.angle_gamma   90.00
#
_symmetry.space_group_name_H-M   'P 1'
#
loop_
_entity.id
_entity.type
_entity.pdbx_description
1 polymer ?
#
loop_
_entity_poly.entity_id
_entity_poly.type
_entity_poly.pdbx_seq_one_letter_code
_entity_poly.pdbx_strand_id
1 'polypeptide(L)'
;MRTERYESWTSEGKSMRYYRSGWRPGRKVFVLAGLALILFSAGLVFLDVRRAGEETGAPPPKRDVTMKLSIPSMKHVDRVPVYTADARNQPALRNGTLHLAGTGFPWQREANVYIAGHRLGYPRTKSFLVFWDLNRLRMGRRVVLTDSEGERYIYRVYDRFVLGPDDASATKLVAGRNVVSLQTCTLPNYTDRLIVRAELVRIMQGPGPRPMANKPS
;
A
#
# COMPACT_ATOMS: atom_id res chain seq x y z
N MET A 1 34.26 26.07 42.75
CA MET A 1 34.84 24.81 42.27
C MET A 1 34.68 23.75 43.33
N ARG A 2 33.73 22.84 43.20
CA ARG A 2 33.54 21.69 44.13
C ARG A 2 33.62 20.45 43.26
N THR A 3 34.66 19.68 43.48
CA THR A 3 34.86 18.34 42.89
C THR A 3 34.09 17.33 43.75
N GLU A 4 33.07 16.73 43.20
CA GLU A 4 32.39 15.61 43.84
C GLU A 4 33.12 14.31 43.51
N ARG A 5 33.47 13.61 44.58
CA ARG A 5 34.17 12.33 44.62
C ARG A 5 33.14 11.20 44.47
N TYR A 6 33.27 10.39 43.45
CA TYR A 6 32.44 9.21 43.25
C TYR A 6 33.00 8.07 44.10
N GLU A 7 32.26 7.66 45.14
CA GLU A 7 32.62 6.52 45.98
C GLU A 7 32.11 5.22 45.30
N SER A 8 33.06 4.31 45.06
CA SER A 8 32.80 2.96 44.57
C SER A 8 32.41 2.06 45.73
N TRP A 9 31.22 1.47 45.67
CA TRP A 9 30.81 0.43 46.61
C TRP A 9 31.39 -0.93 46.21
N THR A 10 32.31 -1.45 47.00
CA THR A 10 32.74 -2.85 46.96
C THR A 10 31.87 -3.67 47.88
N SER A 11 31.05 -4.57 47.35
CA SER A 11 30.34 -5.57 48.15
C SER A 11 31.15 -6.87 48.23
N GLU A 12 31.31 -7.30 49.45
CA GLU A 12 32.08 -8.46 49.94
C GLU A 12 31.79 -9.77 49.22
N GLY A 13 32.87 -10.55 49.10
CA GLY A 13 32.90 -11.86 48.47
C GLY A 13 32.12 -12.95 49.21
N LYS A 14 31.32 -13.67 48.48
CA LYS A 14 30.97 -15.05 48.76
C LYS A 14 31.50 -15.94 47.65
N SER A 15 32.58 -16.68 47.97
CA SER A 15 33.16 -17.68 47.08
C SER A 15 32.18 -18.85 46.93
N MET A 16 31.48 -18.92 45.78
CA MET A 16 30.80 -20.14 45.40
C MET A 16 31.84 -21.15 44.88
N ARG A 17 32.00 -22.24 45.62
CA ARG A 17 32.77 -23.39 45.11
C ARG A 17 31.98 -24.06 43.99
N TYR A 18 32.41 -23.85 42.78
CA TYR A 18 31.95 -24.60 41.62
C TYR A 18 32.45 -26.03 41.71
N TYR A 19 31.54 -26.98 41.90
CA TYR A 19 31.83 -28.41 41.79
C TYR A 19 32.00 -28.75 40.30
N ARG A 20 33.25 -28.85 39.85
CA ARG A 20 33.60 -29.21 38.49
C ARG A 20 33.45 -30.72 38.36
N SER A 21 32.26 -31.19 37.95
CA SER A 21 32.09 -32.58 37.51
C SER A 21 32.82 -32.74 36.18
N GLY A 22 33.92 -33.46 36.20
CA GLY A 22 34.80 -33.69 35.04
C GLY A 22 34.23 -34.74 34.11
N TRP A 23 33.08 -34.45 33.46
CA TRP A 23 32.63 -35.28 32.34
C TRP A 23 33.23 -34.72 31.03
N ARG A 24 34.28 -35.40 30.55
CA ARG A 24 34.87 -35.11 29.22
C ARG A 24 34.16 -36.01 28.23
N PRO A 25 33.22 -35.49 27.41
CA PRO A 25 32.66 -36.29 26.32
C PRO A 25 33.74 -36.60 25.32
N GLY A 26 33.89 -37.90 24.95
CA GLY A 26 34.89 -38.34 24.04
C GLY A 26 34.69 -37.75 22.64
N ARG A 27 35.78 -37.59 21.87
CA ARG A 27 35.76 -37.02 20.47
C ARG A 27 34.62 -37.56 19.57
N LYS A 28 34.21 -38.82 19.80
CA LYS A 28 33.10 -39.45 19.04
C LYS A 28 31.74 -38.82 19.30
N VAL A 29 31.47 -38.29 20.53
CA VAL A 29 30.19 -37.64 20.90
C VAL A 29 30.09 -36.29 20.17
N PHE A 30 31.17 -35.54 20.03
CA PHE A 30 31.16 -34.28 19.29
C PHE A 30 30.98 -34.47 17.81
N VAL A 31 31.52 -35.52 17.22
CA VAL A 31 31.33 -35.84 15.78
C VAL A 31 29.86 -36.22 15.50
N LEU A 32 29.23 -37.03 16.34
CA LEU A 32 27.83 -37.42 16.17
C LEU A 32 26.87 -36.25 16.40
N ALA A 33 27.13 -35.38 17.39
CA ALA A 33 26.34 -34.18 17.62
C ALA A 33 26.47 -33.16 16.46
N GLY A 34 27.67 -33.02 15.89
CA GLY A 34 27.89 -32.17 14.71
C GLY A 34 27.18 -32.68 13.46
N LEU A 35 27.19 -33.99 13.22
CA LEU A 35 26.48 -34.61 12.10
C LEU A 35 24.95 -34.47 12.22
N ALA A 36 24.40 -34.65 13.44
CA ALA A 36 22.97 -34.45 13.70
C ALA A 36 22.52 -33.01 13.47
N LEU A 37 23.33 -32.03 13.87
CA LEU A 37 23.09 -30.59 13.62
C LEU A 37 23.08 -30.26 12.12
N ILE A 38 24.03 -30.81 11.37
CA ILE A 38 24.10 -30.59 9.91
C ILE A 38 22.90 -31.21 9.21
N LEU A 39 22.49 -32.42 9.58
CA LEU A 39 21.33 -33.08 9.00
C LEU A 39 20.01 -32.35 9.38
N PHE A 40 19.90 -31.82 10.59
CA PHE A 40 18.75 -31.05 11.04
C PHE A 40 18.64 -29.70 10.31
N SER A 41 19.78 -28.99 10.13
CA SER A 41 19.80 -27.75 9.38
C SER A 41 19.51 -27.95 7.89
N ALA A 42 20.05 -29.03 7.27
CA ALA A 42 19.74 -29.40 5.90
C ALA A 42 18.25 -29.77 5.72
N GLY A 43 17.65 -30.45 6.70
CA GLY A 43 16.22 -30.77 6.70
C GLY A 43 15.33 -29.53 6.77
N LEU A 44 15.68 -28.54 7.60
CA LEU A 44 14.95 -27.27 7.68
C LEU A 44 15.04 -26.46 6.39
N VAL A 45 16.22 -26.35 5.78
CA VAL A 45 16.41 -25.68 4.49
C VAL A 45 15.62 -26.40 3.38
N PHE A 46 15.58 -27.75 3.39
CA PHE A 46 14.82 -28.53 2.40
C PHE A 46 13.30 -28.37 2.56
N LEU A 47 12.79 -28.15 3.79
CA LEU A 47 11.39 -27.86 4.05
C LEU A 47 11.00 -26.44 3.61
N ASP A 48 11.89 -25.45 3.80
CA ASP A 48 11.68 -24.09 3.32
C ASP A 48 11.72 -24.01 1.79
N VAL A 49 12.65 -24.73 1.14
CA VAL A 49 12.70 -24.82 -0.33
C VAL A 49 11.46 -25.51 -0.90
N ARG A 50 10.93 -26.53 -0.24
CA ARG A 50 9.65 -27.16 -0.67
C ARG A 50 8.46 -26.22 -0.49
N ARG A 51 8.38 -25.48 0.62
CA ARG A 51 7.32 -24.46 0.83
C ARG A 51 7.40 -23.32 -0.19
N ALA A 52 8.61 -22.88 -0.55
CA ALA A 52 8.81 -21.90 -1.61
C ALA A 52 8.48 -22.44 -3.02
N GLY A 53 8.50 -23.73 -3.22
CA GLY A 53 8.20 -24.37 -4.51
C GLY A 53 6.70 -24.68 -4.74
N GLU A 54 5.86 -24.64 -3.72
CA GLU A 54 4.41 -24.89 -3.85
C GLU A 54 3.60 -23.63 -4.19
N GLU A 55 4.22 -22.42 -4.16
CA GLU A 55 3.57 -21.20 -4.64
C GLU A 55 3.77 -20.91 -6.14
N THR A 56 4.27 -21.86 -6.93
CA THR A 56 4.23 -21.77 -8.41
C THR A 56 2.88 -22.27 -8.95
N GLY A 57 1.78 -21.83 -8.34
CA GLY A 57 0.52 -21.70 -9.05
C GLY A 57 0.72 -20.69 -10.18
N ALA A 58 0.10 -20.93 -11.36
CA ALA A 58 0.07 -19.96 -12.43
C ALA A 58 -0.16 -18.56 -11.86
N PRO A 59 0.54 -17.52 -12.32
CA PRO A 59 0.35 -16.17 -11.80
C PRO A 59 -1.15 -15.89 -11.82
N PRO A 60 -1.73 -15.38 -10.73
CA PRO A 60 -3.16 -15.13 -10.67
C PRO A 60 -3.53 -14.33 -11.92
N PRO A 61 -4.65 -14.65 -12.58
CA PRO A 61 -5.05 -13.98 -13.80
C PRO A 61 -4.95 -12.47 -13.55
N LYS A 62 -4.28 -11.76 -14.45
CA LYS A 62 -4.11 -10.30 -14.32
C LYS A 62 -5.48 -9.71 -14.12
N ARG A 63 -5.78 -9.24 -12.91
CA ARG A 63 -7.03 -8.55 -12.63
C ARG A 63 -7.14 -7.36 -13.57
N ASP A 64 -8.32 -7.16 -14.14
CA ASP A 64 -8.59 -5.95 -14.92
C ASP A 64 -8.41 -4.73 -14.02
N VAL A 65 -7.45 -3.89 -14.36
CA VAL A 65 -7.09 -2.70 -13.59
C VAL A 65 -7.93 -1.46 -13.92
N THR A 66 -9.00 -1.64 -14.72
CA THR A 66 -9.92 -0.57 -15.05
C THR A 66 -10.72 -0.13 -13.83
N MET A 67 -10.74 1.16 -13.56
CA MET A 67 -11.49 1.73 -12.46
C MET A 67 -12.31 2.94 -12.90
N LYS A 68 -13.31 3.31 -12.08
CA LYS A 68 -14.07 4.56 -12.21
C LYS A 68 -14.08 5.29 -10.88
N LEU A 69 -13.93 6.61 -10.93
CA LEU A 69 -13.92 7.49 -9.76
C LEU A 69 -15.25 8.25 -9.69
N SER A 70 -15.88 8.25 -8.50
CA SER A 70 -17.03 9.11 -8.19
C SER A 70 -16.81 9.82 -6.85
N ILE A 71 -17.09 11.13 -6.83
CA ILE A 71 -17.08 11.96 -5.61
C ILE A 71 -18.42 12.71 -5.56
N PRO A 72 -19.43 12.20 -4.82
CA PRO A 72 -20.79 12.73 -4.87
C PRO A 72 -20.94 14.22 -4.53
N SER A 73 -19.96 14.79 -3.81
CA SER A 73 -19.94 16.22 -3.48
C SER A 73 -19.24 17.09 -4.53
N MET A 74 -18.79 16.51 -5.64
CA MET A 74 -18.12 17.23 -6.75
C MET A 74 -18.88 16.99 -8.04
N LYS A 75 -19.34 18.09 -8.67
CA LYS A 75 -20.23 18.06 -9.86
C LYS A 75 -19.63 17.30 -11.05
N HIS A 76 -18.31 17.37 -11.23
CA HIS A 76 -17.63 16.84 -12.43
C HIS A 76 -16.99 15.47 -12.18
N VAL A 77 -17.24 14.83 -11.03
CA VAL A 77 -16.60 13.55 -10.68
C VAL A 77 -17.66 12.48 -10.44
N ASP A 78 -18.34 12.12 -11.51
CA ASP A 78 -19.24 10.97 -11.50
C ASP A 78 -18.81 9.95 -12.56
N ARG A 79 -18.42 8.75 -12.10
CA ARG A 79 -17.96 7.61 -12.91
C ARG A 79 -16.87 7.99 -13.93
N VAL A 80 -15.98 8.89 -13.53
CA VAL A 80 -14.84 9.31 -14.36
C VAL A 80 -13.89 8.13 -14.55
N PRO A 81 -13.46 7.81 -15.78
CA PRO A 81 -12.48 6.77 -16.02
C PRO A 81 -11.17 7.04 -15.30
N VAL A 82 -10.59 5.99 -14.71
CA VAL A 82 -9.28 6.00 -14.08
C VAL A 82 -8.37 5.05 -14.85
N TYR A 83 -7.40 5.59 -15.55
CA TYR A 83 -6.47 4.83 -16.38
C TYR A 83 -5.17 4.57 -15.63
N THR A 84 -4.77 3.31 -15.50
CA THR A 84 -3.46 2.97 -14.93
C THR A 84 -2.38 3.17 -15.96
N ALA A 85 -1.47 4.10 -15.71
CA ALA A 85 -0.40 4.46 -16.63
C ALA A 85 0.76 5.18 -15.91
N ASP A 86 1.87 5.35 -16.61
CA ASP A 86 2.98 6.18 -16.15
C ASP A 86 2.59 7.65 -16.03
N ALA A 87 3.27 8.39 -15.17
CA ALA A 87 2.99 9.80 -14.87
C ALA A 87 2.98 10.72 -16.11
N ARG A 88 3.68 10.33 -17.18
CA ARG A 88 3.79 11.11 -18.44
C ARG A 88 2.71 10.77 -19.47
N ASN A 89 1.77 9.87 -19.16
CA ASN A 89 0.73 9.46 -20.09
C ASN A 89 -0.34 10.53 -20.26
N GLN A 90 -0.12 11.45 -21.20
CA GLN A 90 -1.04 12.55 -21.50
C GLN A 90 -2.42 12.07 -22.01
N PRO A 91 -2.54 11.02 -22.86
CA PRO A 91 -3.84 10.48 -23.26
C PRO A 91 -4.72 10.06 -22.08
N ALA A 92 -4.16 9.40 -21.05
CA ALA A 92 -4.90 9.02 -19.84
C ALA A 92 -5.43 10.25 -19.11
N LEU A 93 -4.58 11.25 -18.86
CA LEU A 93 -4.96 12.51 -18.21
C LEU A 93 -5.97 13.32 -19.04
N ARG A 94 -5.91 13.27 -20.37
CA ARG A 94 -6.85 13.97 -21.24
C ARG A 94 -8.25 13.36 -21.19
N ASN A 95 -8.35 12.04 -21.11
CA ASN A 95 -9.62 11.33 -21.21
C ASN A 95 -10.28 11.00 -19.85
N GLY A 96 -9.61 11.32 -18.73
CA GLY A 96 -10.14 11.05 -17.40
C GLY A 96 -9.15 11.44 -16.32
N THR A 97 -8.92 10.52 -15.39
CA THR A 97 -7.89 10.61 -14.36
C THR A 97 -6.88 9.48 -14.54
N LEU A 98 -5.67 9.68 -14.01
CA LEU A 98 -4.56 8.75 -14.11
C LEU A 98 -4.27 8.12 -12.76
N HIS A 99 -4.39 6.80 -12.64
CA HIS A 99 -3.80 6.03 -11.56
C HIS A 99 -2.33 5.80 -11.87
N LEU A 100 -1.45 6.24 -10.99
CA LEU A 100 -0.01 6.13 -11.20
C LEU A 100 0.44 4.67 -11.11
N ALA A 101 0.97 4.15 -12.20
CA ALA A 101 1.54 2.80 -12.25
C ALA A 101 2.61 2.63 -11.16
N GLY A 102 2.63 1.48 -10.49
CA GLY A 102 3.52 1.19 -9.37
C GLY A 102 2.98 1.64 -8.00
N THR A 103 1.84 2.34 -7.94
CA THR A 103 1.12 2.58 -6.67
C THR A 103 0.07 1.49 -6.43
N GLY A 104 -0.50 1.46 -5.21
CA GLY A 104 -1.43 0.40 -4.81
C GLY A 104 -2.79 0.45 -5.51
N PHE A 105 -3.54 -0.66 -5.41
CA PHE A 105 -4.90 -0.79 -5.92
C PHE A 105 -5.90 -0.92 -4.75
N PRO A 106 -7.19 -0.55 -4.93
CA PRO A 106 -8.18 -0.53 -3.86
C PRO A 106 -8.45 -1.89 -3.23
N TRP A 107 -8.24 -2.98 -3.95
CA TRP A 107 -8.44 -4.36 -3.46
C TRP A 107 -7.27 -4.94 -2.67
N GLN A 108 -6.17 -4.22 -2.52
CA GLN A 108 -5.06 -4.63 -1.67
C GLN A 108 -5.34 -4.30 -0.21
N ARG A 109 -4.83 -5.10 0.71
CA ARG A 109 -5.00 -4.88 2.16
C ARG A 109 -4.42 -3.54 2.61
N GLU A 110 -3.21 -3.25 2.17
CA GLU A 110 -2.54 -1.97 2.36
C GLU A 110 -2.26 -1.37 0.99
N ALA A 111 -2.68 -0.14 0.78
CA ALA A 111 -2.53 0.53 -0.50
C ALA A 111 -2.47 2.04 -0.34
N ASN A 112 -1.76 2.67 -1.26
CA ASN A 112 -1.99 4.07 -1.59
C ASN A 112 -2.36 4.13 -3.08
N VAL A 113 -3.66 4.26 -3.36
CA VAL A 113 -4.19 4.38 -4.72
C VAL A 113 -3.98 5.82 -5.16
N TYR A 114 -2.88 6.11 -5.86
CA TYR A 114 -2.54 7.47 -6.23
C TYR A 114 -3.18 7.87 -7.57
N ILE A 115 -4.08 8.87 -7.53
CA ILE A 115 -4.86 9.28 -8.70
C ILE A 115 -4.62 10.76 -8.98
N ALA A 116 -4.02 11.06 -10.14
CA ALA A 116 -3.83 12.40 -10.65
C ALA A 116 -4.95 12.80 -11.61
N GLY A 117 -5.33 14.08 -11.56
CA GLY A 117 -6.30 14.65 -12.48
C GLY A 117 -6.06 16.14 -12.70
N HIS A 118 -6.51 16.62 -13.84
CA HIS A 118 -6.39 18.04 -14.17
C HIS A 118 -7.27 18.95 -13.29
N ARG A 119 -6.75 20.12 -12.95
CA ARG A 119 -7.54 21.17 -12.33
C ARG A 119 -8.57 21.75 -13.31
N LEU A 120 -8.12 22.20 -14.48
CA LEU A 120 -8.97 22.72 -15.54
C LEU A 120 -9.32 21.62 -16.56
N GLY A 121 -8.32 20.92 -17.08
CA GLY A 121 -8.50 19.87 -18.09
C GLY A 121 -8.88 20.40 -19.47
N TYR A 122 -9.41 19.51 -20.30
CA TYR A 122 -9.71 19.79 -21.70
C TYR A 122 -11.24 19.80 -21.93
N PRO A 123 -11.82 20.88 -22.51
CA PRO A 123 -13.24 20.93 -22.82
C PRO A 123 -13.70 19.73 -23.66
N ARG A 124 -14.92 19.27 -23.42
CA ARG A 124 -15.54 18.11 -24.09
C ARG A 124 -14.86 16.76 -23.85
N THR A 125 -13.98 16.66 -22.85
CA THR A 125 -13.40 15.40 -22.39
C THR A 125 -13.80 15.10 -20.95
N LYS A 126 -13.54 13.86 -20.48
CA LYS A 126 -13.79 13.47 -19.08
C LYS A 126 -12.79 14.08 -18.10
N SER A 127 -11.73 14.73 -18.57
CA SER A 127 -10.80 15.47 -17.72
C SER A 127 -11.24 16.90 -17.42
N PHE A 128 -12.24 17.43 -18.16
CA PHE A 128 -12.67 18.81 -17.99
C PHE A 128 -13.25 19.07 -16.61
N LEU A 129 -12.62 19.97 -15.87
CA LEU A 129 -12.97 20.36 -14.51
C LEU A 129 -13.02 19.20 -13.51
N VAL A 130 -12.40 18.05 -13.83
CA VAL A 130 -12.51 16.84 -13.00
C VAL A 130 -12.10 17.09 -11.55
N PHE A 131 -11.01 17.84 -11.31
CA PHE A 131 -10.57 18.21 -9.95
C PHE A 131 -10.63 19.73 -9.70
N TRP A 132 -11.51 20.44 -10.39
CA TRP A 132 -11.68 21.88 -10.21
C TRP A 132 -11.99 22.24 -8.76
N ASP A 133 -12.90 21.53 -8.12
CA ASP A 133 -13.36 21.78 -6.74
C ASP A 133 -12.64 20.90 -5.69
N LEU A 134 -11.53 20.24 -6.03
CA LEU A 134 -10.83 19.34 -5.10
C LEU A 134 -10.39 20.06 -3.82
N ASN A 135 -10.04 21.35 -3.90
CA ASN A 135 -9.70 22.19 -2.75
C ASN A 135 -10.88 22.45 -1.80
N ARG A 136 -12.12 22.27 -2.28
CA ARG A 136 -13.36 22.42 -1.49
C ARG A 136 -13.84 21.10 -0.90
N LEU A 137 -13.20 19.98 -1.25
CA LEU A 137 -13.57 18.68 -0.72
C LEU A 137 -13.25 18.61 0.78
N ARG A 138 -14.29 18.54 1.62
CA ARG A 138 -14.18 18.61 3.09
C ARG A 138 -13.87 17.25 3.69
N MET A 139 -13.29 17.25 4.90
CA MET A 139 -13.11 16.04 5.71
C MET A 139 -14.40 15.26 5.86
N GLY A 140 -14.32 13.93 5.92
CA GLY A 140 -15.46 13.01 6.03
C GLY A 140 -16.26 12.80 4.73
N ARG A 141 -16.02 13.57 3.67
CA ARG A 141 -16.70 13.37 2.38
C ARG A 141 -16.26 12.07 1.73
N ARG A 142 -17.18 11.47 0.95
CA ARG A 142 -16.96 10.19 0.30
C ARG A 142 -16.21 10.34 -1.01
N VAL A 143 -15.27 9.43 -1.22
CA VAL A 143 -14.63 9.13 -2.50
C VAL A 143 -14.95 7.67 -2.80
N VAL A 144 -15.36 7.34 -3.99
CA VAL A 144 -15.75 5.98 -4.40
C VAL A 144 -14.94 5.58 -5.61
N LEU A 145 -14.21 4.48 -5.49
CA LEU A 145 -13.64 3.77 -6.64
C LEU A 145 -14.52 2.56 -6.96
N THR A 146 -14.77 2.34 -8.23
CA THR A 146 -15.49 1.15 -8.71
C THR A 146 -14.57 0.44 -9.70
N ASP A 147 -14.30 -0.84 -9.48
CA ASP A 147 -13.48 -1.64 -10.39
C ASP A 147 -14.27 -2.20 -11.57
N SER A 148 -13.63 -3.02 -12.40
CA SER A 148 -14.24 -3.67 -13.57
C SER A 148 -15.32 -4.69 -13.21
N GLU A 149 -15.25 -5.28 -12.02
CA GLU A 149 -16.23 -6.24 -11.51
C GLU A 149 -17.45 -5.56 -10.89
N GLY A 150 -17.41 -4.22 -10.77
CA GLY A 150 -18.47 -3.42 -10.17
C GLY A 150 -18.36 -3.34 -8.64
N GLU A 151 -17.28 -3.87 -8.06
CA GLU A 151 -17.02 -3.73 -6.62
C GLU A 151 -16.72 -2.27 -6.31
N ARG A 152 -17.29 -1.77 -5.23
CA ARG A 152 -17.21 -0.36 -4.82
C ARG A 152 -16.42 -0.20 -3.54
N TYR A 153 -15.32 0.51 -3.62
CA TYR A 153 -14.44 0.86 -2.51
C TYR A 153 -14.77 2.27 -2.05
N ILE A 154 -15.32 2.39 -0.83
CA ILE A 154 -15.79 3.65 -0.28
C ILE A 154 -14.76 4.17 0.71
N TYR A 155 -14.23 5.35 0.39
CA TYR A 155 -13.24 6.05 1.19
C TYR A 155 -13.86 7.29 1.86
N ARG A 156 -13.27 7.73 2.98
CA ARG A 156 -13.58 8.98 3.67
C ARG A 156 -12.38 9.89 3.72
N VAL A 157 -12.53 11.13 3.28
CA VAL A 157 -11.48 12.14 3.33
C VAL A 157 -11.07 12.38 4.78
N TYR A 158 -9.76 12.32 5.06
CA TYR A 158 -9.20 12.54 6.39
C TYR A 158 -8.05 13.54 6.42
N ASP A 159 -7.45 13.87 5.26
CA ASP A 159 -6.29 14.75 5.20
C ASP A 159 -6.26 15.55 3.90
N ARG A 160 -5.64 16.73 3.95
CA ARG A 160 -5.42 17.60 2.78
C ARG A 160 -4.19 18.46 3.00
N PHE A 161 -3.26 18.44 2.06
CA PHE A 161 -2.00 19.20 2.12
C PHE A 161 -1.52 19.58 0.72
N VAL A 162 -0.48 20.43 0.66
CA VAL A 162 0.15 20.87 -0.58
C VAL A 162 1.61 20.44 -0.55
N LEU A 163 2.11 19.98 -1.69
CA LEU A 163 3.50 19.58 -1.93
C LEU A 163 4.07 20.34 -3.11
N GLY A 164 5.38 20.48 -3.11
CA GLY A 164 6.10 20.97 -4.30
C GLY A 164 5.94 20.02 -5.49
N PRO A 165 6.23 20.51 -6.72
CA PRO A 165 5.99 19.75 -7.96
C PRO A 165 6.79 18.44 -8.03
N ASP A 166 7.97 18.40 -7.43
CA ASP A 166 8.91 17.28 -7.45
C ASP A 166 8.82 16.37 -6.21
N ASP A 167 7.94 16.70 -5.26
CA ASP A 167 7.77 15.91 -4.04
C ASP A 167 6.85 14.70 -4.29
N ALA A 168 7.45 13.53 -4.40
CA ALA A 168 6.75 12.27 -4.58
C ALA A 168 6.29 11.62 -3.26
N SER A 169 6.40 12.27 -2.11
CA SER A 169 6.07 11.68 -0.80
C SER A 169 4.60 11.22 -0.70
N ALA A 170 3.69 11.88 -1.42
CA ALA A 170 2.29 11.50 -1.45
C ALA A 170 2.01 10.16 -2.15
N THR A 171 2.94 9.63 -2.95
CA THR A 171 2.80 8.33 -3.63
C THR A 171 3.17 7.15 -2.73
N LYS A 172 3.89 7.40 -1.63
CA LYS A 172 4.37 6.36 -0.72
C LYS A 172 3.21 5.66 -0.01
N LEU A 173 3.41 4.38 0.28
CA LEU A 173 2.49 3.58 1.09
C LEU A 173 2.29 4.24 2.47
N VAL A 174 1.06 4.19 2.97
CA VAL A 174 0.72 4.56 4.35
C VAL A 174 0.57 3.27 5.13
N ALA A 175 1.52 2.98 6.01
CA ALA A 175 1.58 1.70 6.71
C ALA A 175 0.29 1.38 7.46
N GLY A 176 -0.19 0.14 7.36
CA GLY A 176 -1.39 -0.35 8.00
C GLY A 176 -2.71 0.16 7.40
N ARG A 177 -2.69 0.94 6.32
CA ARG A 177 -3.88 1.61 5.78
C ARG A 177 -4.08 1.35 4.29
N ASN A 178 -5.34 1.32 3.88
CA ASN A 178 -5.71 1.42 2.47
C ASN A 178 -6.27 2.83 2.23
N VAL A 179 -5.55 3.63 1.46
CA VAL A 179 -5.88 5.01 1.19
C VAL A 179 -5.95 5.31 -0.30
N VAL A 180 -6.73 6.31 -0.67
CA VAL A 180 -6.65 6.96 -1.97
C VAL A 180 -6.09 8.37 -1.81
N SER A 181 -5.09 8.71 -2.62
CA SER A 181 -4.49 10.05 -2.70
C SER A 181 -4.90 10.70 -4.02
N LEU A 182 -5.73 11.72 -3.97
CA LEU A 182 -6.17 12.49 -5.14
C LEU A 182 -5.25 13.69 -5.31
N GLN A 183 -4.67 13.86 -6.50
CA GLN A 183 -3.75 14.95 -6.81
C GLN A 183 -4.26 15.84 -7.93
N THR A 184 -4.12 17.15 -7.75
CA THR A 184 -4.24 18.14 -8.82
C THR A 184 -3.26 19.30 -8.60
N CYS A 185 -3.11 20.16 -9.62
CA CYS A 185 -2.30 21.39 -9.47
C CYS A 185 -3.02 22.42 -8.60
N THR A 186 -2.25 23.27 -7.92
CA THR A 186 -2.77 24.45 -7.19
C THR A 186 -3.08 25.60 -8.14
N LEU A 187 -3.94 26.53 -7.70
CA LEU A 187 -4.20 27.79 -8.37
C LEU A 187 -3.50 28.93 -7.62
N PRO A 188 -3.15 30.05 -8.26
CA PRO A 188 -3.40 30.36 -9.68
C PRO A 188 -2.32 29.83 -10.64
N ASN A 189 -1.12 29.54 -10.15
CA ASN A 189 0.08 29.37 -10.99
C ASN A 189 0.36 27.92 -11.40
N TYR A 190 -0.41 26.95 -10.88
CA TYR A 190 -0.22 25.51 -11.14
C TYR A 190 1.17 24.96 -10.72
N THR A 191 1.86 25.65 -9.81
CA THR A 191 3.22 25.30 -9.39
C THR A 191 3.26 24.07 -8.50
N ASP A 192 2.35 24.03 -7.53
CA ASP A 192 2.35 23.00 -6.51
C ASP A 192 1.26 21.93 -6.75
N ARG A 193 1.26 20.93 -5.90
CA ARG A 193 0.33 19.79 -5.97
C ARG A 193 -0.56 19.78 -4.73
N LEU A 194 -1.84 20.02 -4.91
CA LEU A 194 -2.85 19.78 -3.89
C LEU A 194 -3.11 18.27 -3.80
N ILE A 195 -2.95 17.73 -2.61
CA ILE A 195 -3.25 16.33 -2.29
C ILE A 195 -4.44 16.29 -1.35
N VAL A 196 -5.41 15.42 -1.65
CA VAL A 196 -6.50 15.06 -0.75
C VAL A 196 -6.44 13.56 -0.51
N ARG A 197 -6.30 13.16 0.76
CA ARG A 197 -6.27 11.75 1.16
C ARG A 197 -7.59 11.31 1.74
N ALA A 198 -8.02 10.12 1.35
CA ALA A 198 -9.16 9.46 1.95
C ALA A 198 -8.81 8.02 2.30
N GLU A 199 -9.37 7.49 3.40
CA GLU A 199 -9.13 6.14 3.89
C GLU A 199 -10.30 5.24 3.61
N LEU A 200 -10.04 3.98 3.26
CA LEU A 200 -11.05 2.97 2.99
C LEU A 200 -11.87 2.68 4.26
N VAL A 201 -13.18 2.81 4.16
CA VAL A 201 -14.11 2.54 5.27
C VAL A 201 -15.08 1.41 4.98
N ARG A 202 -15.32 1.09 3.71
CA ARG A 202 -16.27 0.03 3.30
C ARG A 202 -15.96 -0.47 1.90
N ILE A 203 -16.14 -1.77 1.70
CA ILE A 203 -16.21 -2.41 0.40
C ILE A 203 -17.66 -2.89 0.21
N MET A 204 -18.23 -2.62 -0.96
CA MET A 204 -19.57 -3.09 -1.35
C MET A 204 -19.41 -3.91 -2.62
N GLN A 205 -19.81 -5.17 -2.55
CA GLN A 205 -19.76 -6.07 -3.70
C GLN A 205 -20.63 -5.51 -4.83
N GLY A 206 -20.12 -5.62 -6.05
CA GLY A 206 -20.89 -5.35 -7.25
C GLY A 206 -22.01 -6.35 -7.44
N PRO A 207 -22.98 -6.07 -8.34
CA PRO A 207 -23.90 -7.10 -8.76
C PRO A 207 -23.08 -8.25 -9.37
N GLY A 208 -23.14 -9.43 -8.75
CA GLY A 208 -22.43 -10.62 -9.24
C GLY A 208 -22.66 -10.85 -10.75
N PRO A 209 -21.84 -11.71 -11.39
CA PRO A 209 -21.98 -11.98 -12.82
C PRO A 209 -23.44 -12.33 -13.10
N ARG A 210 -24.04 -11.59 -14.04
CA ARG A 210 -25.39 -11.94 -14.49
C ARG A 210 -25.34 -13.37 -15.03
N PRO A 211 -26.25 -14.28 -14.59
CA PRO A 211 -26.37 -15.58 -15.23
C PRO A 211 -26.51 -15.35 -16.74
N MET A 212 -25.72 -16.04 -17.54
CA MET A 212 -25.89 -16.00 -18.98
C MET A 212 -27.36 -16.38 -19.27
N ALA A 213 -28.10 -15.47 -19.86
CA ALA A 213 -29.45 -15.78 -20.34
C ALA A 213 -29.30 -16.93 -21.32
N ASN A 214 -29.83 -18.11 -20.95
CA ASN A 214 -29.92 -19.25 -21.86
C ASN A 214 -30.62 -18.73 -23.13
N LYS A 215 -29.90 -18.70 -24.24
CA LYS A 215 -30.48 -18.44 -25.55
C LYS A 215 -31.44 -19.59 -25.81
N PRO A 216 -32.75 -19.36 -26.02
CA PRO A 216 -33.66 -20.41 -26.41
C PRO A 216 -33.21 -20.96 -27.75
N SER A 217 -33.08 -22.27 -27.81
CA SER A 217 -32.78 -23.08 -29.02
C SER A 217 -33.91 -23.00 -30.02
#